data_3f407111d2da09a69c7f45c5e17e8528
#
_entry.id   3f407111d2da09a69c7f45c5e17e8528
#
_cell.length_a   1.000
_cell.length_b   1.000
_cell.length_c   1.000
_cell.angle_alpha   90.00
_cell.angle_beta   90.00
_cell.angle_gamma   90.00
#
_symmetry.space_group_name_H-M   'P 1'
#
loop_
_entity.id
_entity.type
_entity.pdbx_description
1 polymer ?
#
loop_
_entity_poly.entity_id
_entity_poly.type
_entity_poly.pdbx_seq_one_letter_code
_entity_poly.pdbx_strand_id
1 'polypeptide(L)'
;MKLMVAVPTVDYVHAEFMKSLVGLTKKLATDGVKFEVKIVGGTLVYIARNRLAHLAIQDGYTHVLWLDSDMTFGPGIVDDLLFCGKEMVCGAFVSRRPPYGPCVYSSIEDPAHMVKVEEFGTQPFPVDGCGMACVLTEVGLLSEVWDRFDTCFRPTDSYAEDLAFCDRVKRTGGSIWCDPSVRPGHIAHVPVYAGGHLFGGDGA
;
A
#
# COMPACT_ATOMS: atom_id res chain seq x y z
N MET A 1 -12.42 -16.11 4.50
CA MET A 1 -11.84 -14.75 4.50
C MET A 1 -12.95 -13.72 4.52
N LYS A 2 -12.80 -12.66 5.32
CA LYS A 2 -13.60 -11.43 5.27
C LYS A 2 -12.66 -10.27 5.00
N LEU A 3 -12.73 -9.71 3.80
CA LEU A 3 -11.79 -8.73 3.26
C LEU A 3 -12.34 -7.31 3.36
N MET A 4 -11.55 -6.37 3.86
CA MET A 4 -11.78 -4.95 3.65
C MET A 4 -10.87 -4.46 2.51
N VAL A 5 -11.45 -3.86 1.48
CA VAL A 5 -10.71 -3.05 0.51
C VAL A 5 -10.71 -1.62 1.02
N ALA A 6 -9.59 -1.17 1.54
CA ALA A 6 -9.42 0.10 2.24
C ALA A 6 -8.81 1.15 1.30
N VAL A 7 -9.57 2.22 1.03
CA VAL A 7 -9.17 3.28 0.09
C VAL A 7 -9.10 4.62 0.85
N PRO A 8 -7.93 5.01 1.36
CA PRO A 8 -7.73 6.37 1.83
C PRO A 8 -7.66 7.31 0.62
N THR A 9 -8.36 8.44 0.70
CA THR A 9 -8.33 9.46 -0.35
C THR A 9 -8.41 10.86 0.25
N VAL A 10 -8.01 11.89 -0.50
CA VAL A 10 -8.19 13.27 -0.05
C VAL A 10 -9.58 13.75 -0.46
N ASP A 11 -9.82 13.96 -1.76
CA ASP A 11 -11.05 14.55 -2.26
C ASP A 11 -11.72 13.75 -3.39
N TYR A 12 -10.93 13.02 -4.19
CA TYR A 12 -11.41 12.28 -5.36
C TYR A 12 -10.61 11.01 -5.62
N VAL A 13 -11.14 10.15 -6.46
CA VAL A 13 -10.47 8.94 -6.96
C VAL A 13 -10.26 9.05 -8.47
N HIS A 14 -9.16 8.50 -8.97
CA HIS A 14 -8.89 8.49 -10.40
C HIS A 14 -9.82 7.54 -11.16
N ALA A 15 -10.24 7.91 -12.37
CA ALA A 15 -11.10 7.07 -13.21
C ALA A 15 -10.45 5.70 -13.51
N GLU A 16 -9.15 5.67 -13.75
CA GLU A 16 -8.42 4.42 -13.98
C GLU A 16 -8.35 3.54 -12.71
N PHE A 17 -8.23 4.15 -11.52
CA PHE A 17 -8.39 3.44 -10.26
C PHE A 17 -9.79 2.83 -10.15
N MET A 18 -10.84 3.59 -10.46
CA MET A 18 -12.23 3.08 -10.43
C MET A 18 -12.43 1.90 -11.38
N LYS A 19 -11.83 1.90 -12.59
CA LYS A 19 -11.87 0.76 -13.50
C LYS A 19 -11.23 -0.49 -12.89
N SER A 20 -10.05 -0.33 -12.27
CA SER A 20 -9.35 -1.42 -11.56
C SER A 20 -10.20 -1.93 -10.39
N LEU A 21 -10.77 -1.04 -9.59
CA LEU A 21 -11.61 -1.38 -8.43
C LEU A 21 -12.88 -2.14 -8.85
N VAL A 22 -13.54 -1.73 -9.92
CA VAL A 22 -14.72 -2.43 -10.48
C VAL A 22 -14.34 -3.83 -10.97
N GLY A 23 -13.19 -3.99 -11.63
CA GLY A 23 -12.66 -5.29 -12.02
C GLY A 23 -12.42 -6.21 -10.83
N LEU A 24 -11.77 -5.69 -9.79
CA LEU A 24 -11.50 -6.41 -8.53
C LEU A 24 -12.80 -6.84 -7.83
N THR A 25 -13.74 -5.91 -7.63
CA THR A 25 -15.00 -6.22 -6.92
C THR A 25 -15.84 -7.25 -7.68
N LYS A 26 -15.85 -7.19 -9.01
CA LYS A 26 -16.51 -8.20 -9.84
C LYS A 26 -15.88 -9.59 -9.63
N LYS A 27 -14.54 -9.68 -9.63
CA LYS A 27 -13.85 -10.96 -9.40
C LYS A 27 -14.12 -11.49 -8.00
N LEU A 28 -13.95 -10.67 -6.95
CA LEU A 28 -14.23 -11.08 -5.57
C LEU A 28 -15.66 -11.58 -5.38
N ALA A 29 -16.64 -10.92 -5.98
CA ALA A 29 -18.04 -11.35 -5.95
C ALA A 29 -18.25 -12.68 -6.69
N THR A 30 -17.62 -12.87 -7.85
CA THR A 30 -17.67 -14.12 -8.62
C THR A 30 -17.07 -15.29 -7.85
N ASP A 31 -15.98 -15.05 -7.13
CA ASP A 31 -15.29 -16.07 -6.31
C ASP A 31 -15.96 -16.32 -4.95
N GLY A 32 -17.05 -15.63 -4.65
CA GLY A 32 -17.80 -15.79 -3.39
C GLY A 32 -17.07 -15.27 -2.16
N VAL A 33 -16.09 -14.38 -2.33
CA VAL A 33 -15.35 -13.75 -1.22
C VAL A 33 -16.25 -12.76 -0.50
N LYS A 34 -16.32 -12.81 0.83
CA LYS A 34 -16.97 -11.76 1.62
C LYS A 34 -16.06 -10.54 1.65
N PHE A 35 -16.49 -9.43 1.07
CA PHE A 35 -15.69 -8.20 1.07
C PHE A 35 -16.57 -6.95 1.22
N GLU A 36 -15.94 -5.88 1.66
CA GLU A 36 -16.50 -4.53 1.63
C GLU A 36 -15.43 -3.54 1.15
N VAL A 37 -15.85 -2.54 0.37
CA VAL A 37 -15.00 -1.41 0.01
C VAL A 37 -15.29 -0.26 0.97
N LYS A 38 -14.28 0.20 1.68
CA LYS A 38 -14.37 1.34 2.60
C LYS A 38 -13.49 2.48 2.08
N ILE A 39 -14.13 3.60 1.76
CA ILE A 39 -13.45 4.81 1.28
C ILE A 39 -13.51 5.85 2.39
N VAL A 40 -12.38 6.37 2.81
CA VAL A 40 -12.28 7.45 3.80
C VAL A 40 -11.53 8.62 3.20
N GLY A 41 -12.22 9.75 3.06
CA GLY A 41 -11.69 10.99 2.48
C GLY A 41 -11.84 12.19 3.40
N GLY A 42 -11.43 13.37 2.91
CA GLY A 42 -11.61 14.65 3.60
C GLY A 42 -10.74 14.81 4.85
N THR A 43 -9.63 14.07 4.98
CA THR A 43 -8.72 14.14 6.12
C THR A 43 -7.27 13.81 5.70
N LEU A 44 -6.33 13.95 6.63
CA LEU A 44 -4.96 13.52 6.40
C LEU A 44 -4.89 12.00 6.21
N VAL A 45 -4.04 11.53 5.32
CA VAL A 45 -3.96 10.12 4.92
C VAL A 45 -3.76 9.18 6.11
N TYR A 46 -2.89 9.54 7.06
CA TYR A 46 -2.66 8.70 8.25
C TYR A 46 -3.90 8.60 9.17
N ILE A 47 -4.73 9.65 9.22
CA ILE A 47 -5.99 9.62 9.97
C ILE A 47 -6.98 8.68 9.27
N ALA A 48 -7.08 8.77 7.94
CA ALA A 48 -7.93 7.87 7.16
C ALA A 48 -7.51 6.40 7.35
N ARG A 49 -6.20 6.11 7.25
CA ARG A 49 -5.66 4.76 7.45
C ARG A 49 -5.89 4.25 8.88
N ASN A 50 -5.68 5.08 9.91
CA ASN A 50 -5.99 4.68 11.30
C ASN A 50 -7.47 4.37 11.51
N ARG A 51 -8.38 5.17 10.95
CA ARG A 51 -9.83 4.90 11.02
C ARG A 51 -10.18 3.58 10.35
N LEU A 52 -9.61 3.31 9.17
CA LEU A 52 -9.83 2.06 8.43
C LEU A 52 -9.25 0.85 9.18
N ALA A 53 -8.04 0.97 9.76
CA ALA A 53 -7.44 -0.09 10.58
C ALA A 53 -8.29 -0.41 11.81
N HIS A 54 -8.71 0.62 12.54
CA HIS A 54 -9.58 0.45 13.72
C HIS A 54 -10.91 -0.20 13.36
N LEU A 55 -11.55 0.24 12.27
CA LEU A 55 -12.78 -0.36 11.76
C LEU A 55 -12.58 -1.83 11.37
N ALA A 56 -11.44 -2.17 10.72
CA ALA A 56 -11.13 -3.54 10.35
C ALA A 56 -11.02 -4.46 11.56
N ILE A 57 -10.39 -3.99 12.64
CA ILE A 57 -10.26 -4.72 13.90
C ILE A 57 -11.63 -4.88 14.54
N GLN A 58 -12.40 -3.79 14.71
CA GLN A 58 -13.69 -3.82 15.41
C GLN A 58 -14.74 -4.68 14.70
N ASP A 59 -14.82 -4.61 13.38
CA ASP A 59 -15.82 -5.33 12.59
C ASP A 59 -15.41 -6.77 12.26
N GLY A 60 -14.25 -7.24 12.75
CA GLY A 60 -13.80 -8.62 12.61
C GLY A 60 -13.49 -9.01 11.17
N TYR A 61 -12.86 -8.13 10.40
CA TYR A 61 -12.25 -8.51 9.13
C TYR A 61 -11.04 -9.41 9.40
N THR A 62 -10.68 -10.21 8.40
CA THR A 62 -9.49 -11.07 8.48
C THR A 62 -8.30 -10.45 7.77
N HIS A 63 -8.57 -9.68 6.71
CA HIS A 63 -7.55 -9.04 5.88
C HIS A 63 -8.00 -7.64 5.48
N VAL A 64 -7.03 -6.76 5.27
CA VAL A 64 -7.20 -5.44 4.67
C VAL A 64 -6.31 -5.33 3.44
N LEU A 65 -6.91 -5.06 2.29
CA LEU A 65 -6.21 -4.62 1.10
C LEU A 65 -6.18 -3.09 1.07
N TRP A 66 -5.00 -2.52 1.28
CA TRP A 66 -4.75 -1.09 1.19
C TRP A 66 -4.50 -0.71 -0.26
N LEU A 67 -5.27 0.25 -0.78
CA LEU A 67 -5.13 0.77 -2.13
C LEU A 67 -5.23 2.29 -2.12
N ASP A 68 -4.17 2.98 -2.55
CA ASP A 68 -4.26 4.41 -2.77
C ASP A 68 -5.10 4.70 -4.02
N SER A 69 -5.85 5.80 -4.00
CA SER A 69 -6.86 6.16 -5.02
C SER A 69 -6.29 6.55 -6.38
N ASP A 70 -4.99 6.46 -6.56
CA ASP A 70 -4.23 6.72 -7.79
C ASP A 70 -3.42 5.50 -8.27
N MET A 71 -3.83 4.29 -7.85
CA MET A 71 -3.22 3.04 -8.31
C MET A 71 -4.04 2.39 -9.43
N THR A 72 -3.36 1.63 -10.30
CA THR A 72 -4.00 0.73 -11.27
C THR A 72 -3.51 -0.69 -11.03
N PHE A 73 -4.41 -1.67 -11.15
CA PHE A 73 -4.09 -3.06 -10.84
C PHE A 73 -5.05 -4.02 -11.55
N GLY A 74 -4.61 -5.27 -11.68
CA GLY A 74 -5.44 -6.35 -12.22
C GLY A 74 -6.50 -6.84 -11.23
N PRO A 75 -7.58 -7.48 -11.71
CA PRO A 75 -8.65 -7.98 -10.85
C PRO A 75 -8.20 -9.11 -9.90
N GLY A 76 -7.10 -9.81 -10.18
CA GLY A 76 -6.54 -10.90 -9.36
C GLY A 76 -5.60 -10.45 -8.24
N ILE A 77 -5.42 -9.14 -8.03
CA ILE A 77 -4.41 -8.60 -7.10
C ILE A 77 -4.47 -9.20 -5.68
N VAL A 78 -5.66 -9.55 -5.20
CA VAL A 78 -5.83 -10.17 -3.86
C VAL A 78 -5.27 -11.58 -3.85
N ASP A 79 -5.58 -12.38 -4.88
CA ASP A 79 -5.10 -13.76 -4.98
C ASP A 79 -3.58 -13.78 -5.09
N ASP A 80 -3.03 -12.86 -5.90
CA ASP A 80 -1.59 -12.74 -6.13
C ASP A 80 -0.86 -12.41 -4.80
N LEU A 81 -1.35 -11.44 -4.03
CA LEU A 81 -0.76 -11.07 -2.73
C LEU A 81 -0.95 -12.18 -1.68
N LEU A 82 -2.11 -12.85 -1.64
CA LEU A 82 -2.37 -13.97 -0.75
C LEU A 82 -1.47 -15.17 -1.01
N PHE A 83 -1.07 -15.39 -2.26
CA PHE A 83 -0.21 -16.50 -2.64
C PHE A 83 1.14 -16.51 -1.91
N CYS A 84 1.62 -15.32 -1.52
CA CYS A 84 2.83 -15.17 -0.70
C CYS A 84 2.70 -15.82 0.70
N GLY A 85 1.48 -15.94 1.26
CA GLY A 85 1.21 -16.58 2.56
C GLY A 85 1.89 -15.90 3.75
N LYS A 86 1.96 -14.56 3.74
CA LYS A 86 2.59 -13.74 4.78
C LYS A 86 1.61 -12.72 5.34
N GLU A 87 1.83 -12.31 6.59
CA GLU A 87 0.95 -11.41 7.34
C GLU A 87 0.83 -10.01 6.71
N MET A 88 1.91 -9.54 6.07
CA MET A 88 1.93 -8.28 5.34
C MET A 88 2.73 -8.43 4.05
N VAL A 89 2.06 -8.18 2.92
CA VAL A 89 2.66 -8.30 1.58
C VAL A 89 2.37 -7.06 0.77
N CYS A 90 3.40 -6.43 0.23
CA CYS A 90 3.29 -5.34 -0.73
C CYS A 90 3.60 -5.81 -2.16
N GLY A 91 3.01 -5.14 -3.14
CA GLY A 91 3.46 -5.22 -4.52
C GLY A 91 4.72 -4.39 -4.76
N ALA A 92 5.41 -4.67 -5.86
CA ALA A 92 6.54 -3.88 -6.34
C ALA A 92 6.04 -2.68 -7.15
N PHE A 93 6.02 -1.50 -6.55
CA PHE A 93 5.61 -0.26 -7.21
C PHE A 93 6.59 0.89 -6.99
N VAL A 94 6.46 1.93 -7.80
CA VAL A 94 7.34 3.08 -7.80
C VAL A 94 6.60 4.36 -7.39
N SER A 95 7.35 5.37 -6.94
CA SER A 95 6.82 6.71 -6.69
C SER A 95 6.25 7.31 -7.97
N ARG A 96 5.15 8.07 -7.85
CA ARG A 96 4.58 8.86 -8.96
C ARG A 96 5.34 10.17 -9.24
N ARG A 97 6.37 10.47 -8.44
CA ARG A 97 7.21 11.67 -8.58
C ARG A 97 8.60 11.28 -9.02
N PRO A 98 9.26 12.09 -9.86
CA PRO A 98 10.67 11.89 -10.19
C PRO A 98 11.54 11.74 -8.92
N PRO A 99 12.54 10.89 -8.94
CA PRO A 99 13.07 10.07 -10.04
C PRO A 99 12.32 8.72 -10.24
N TYR A 100 11.07 8.59 -9.81
CA TYR A 100 10.22 7.38 -9.94
C TYR A 100 10.83 6.12 -9.30
N GLY A 101 11.59 6.30 -8.23
CA GLY A 101 12.25 5.20 -7.54
C GLY A 101 11.27 4.28 -6.80
N PRO A 102 11.70 3.05 -6.48
CA PRO A 102 10.91 2.08 -5.74
C PRO A 102 10.41 2.61 -4.40
N CYS A 103 9.20 2.20 -4.02
CA CYS A 103 8.61 2.47 -2.72
C CYS A 103 8.73 1.27 -1.78
N VAL A 104 9.80 0.49 -1.92
CA VAL A 104 10.14 -0.69 -1.11
C VAL A 104 11.56 -0.50 -0.58
N TYR A 105 11.75 -0.82 0.70
CA TYR A 105 13.00 -0.54 1.42
C TYR A 105 13.58 -1.82 2.02
N SER A 106 14.82 -2.11 1.67
CA SER A 106 15.59 -3.21 2.26
C SER A 106 16.10 -2.88 3.67
N SER A 107 16.21 -1.59 4.00
CA SER A 107 16.50 -1.12 5.37
C SER A 107 15.85 0.23 5.64
N ILE A 108 15.25 0.35 6.83
CA ILE A 108 14.76 1.61 7.40
C ILE A 108 15.37 1.87 8.80
N GLU A 109 16.41 1.17 9.20
CA GLU A 109 17.01 1.28 10.56
C GLU A 109 17.56 2.66 10.85
N ASP A 110 18.19 3.29 9.85
CA ASP A 110 18.61 4.68 9.92
C ASP A 110 17.67 5.57 9.08
N PRO A 111 16.82 6.39 9.71
CA PRO A 111 15.90 7.28 9.00
C PRO A 111 16.57 8.26 8.04
N ALA A 112 17.84 8.63 8.30
CA ALA A 112 18.59 9.52 7.43
C ALA A 112 19.19 8.81 6.21
N HIS A 113 19.33 7.48 6.28
CA HIS A 113 20.01 6.67 5.26
C HIS A 113 19.19 5.40 4.93
N MET A 114 17.90 5.55 4.69
CA MET A 114 17.05 4.43 4.29
C MET A 114 17.48 3.86 2.94
N VAL A 115 17.57 2.54 2.84
CA VAL A 115 18.02 1.84 1.63
C VAL A 115 16.83 1.30 0.87
N LYS A 116 16.63 1.78 -0.36
CA LYS A 116 15.61 1.26 -1.28
C LYS A 116 16.07 -0.03 -1.95
N VAL A 117 15.09 -0.88 -2.28
CA VAL A 117 15.32 -2.04 -3.15
C VAL A 117 15.51 -1.50 -4.59
N GLU A 118 16.68 -1.68 -5.17
CA GLU A 118 16.98 -1.21 -6.52
C GLU A 118 16.56 -2.23 -7.59
N GLU A 119 16.77 -3.52 -7.31
CA GLU A 119 16.43 -4.61 -8.23
C GLU A 119 15.46 -5.59 -7.59
N PHE A 120 14.36 -5.85 -8.27
CA PHE A 120 13.38 -6.84 -7.86
C PHE A 120 13.71 -8.20 -8.47
N GLY A 121 13.88 -9.20 -7.62
CA GLY A 121 14.00 -10.60 -8.06
C GLY A 121 12.69 -11.15 -8.66
N THR A 122 12.56 -12.44 -8.71
CA THR A 122 11.37 -13.15 -9.23
C THR A 122 10.55 -13.83 -8.16
N GLN A 123 11.06 -13.92 -6.93
CA GLN A 123 10.41 -14.57 -5.80
C GLN A 123 10.10 -13.54 -4.71
N PRO A 124 9.05 -13.75 -3.92
CA PRO A 124 8.79 -12.94 -2.73
C PRO A 124 9.99 -12.92 -1.77
N PHE A 125 10.28 -11.75 -1.21
CA PHE A 125 11.42 -11.57 -0.30
C PHE A 125 11.06 -10.63 0.85
N PRO A 126 11.72 -10.77 2.02
CA PRO A 126 11.49 -9.92 3.17
C PRO A 126 12.06 -8.52 2.93
N VAL A 127 11.36 -7.51 3.47
CA VAL A 127 11.74 -6.10 3.39
C VAL A 127 11.55 -5.43 4.75
N ASP A 128 12.23 -4.31 4.98
CA ASP A 128 12.08 -3.55 6.22
C ASP A 128 10.93 -2.55 6.17
N GLY A 129 10.57 -2.10 4.97
CA GLY A 129 9.47 -1.15 4.79
C GLY A 129 8.99 -1.03 3.37
N CYS A 130 7.77 -0.54 3.24
CA CYS A 130 7.16 -0.24 1.95
C CYS A 130 6.15 0.92 2.08
N GLY A 131 5.86 1.57 0.96
CA GLY A 131 4.69 2.44 0.87
C GLY A 131 3.39 1.64 0.96
N MET A 132 2.30 2.28 1.34
CA MET A 132 0.99 1.64 1.58
C MET A 132 0.03 1.69 0.39
N ALA A 133 0.52 1.99 -0.81
CA ALA A 133 -0.33 2.20 -1.98
C ALA A 133 -0.94 0.90 -2.57
N CYS A 134 -0.31 -0.26 -2.31
CA CYS A 134 -0.84 -1.59 -2.65
C CYS A 134 -0.25 -2.64 -1.71
N VAL A 135 -0.96 -2.90 -0.61
CA VAL A 135 -0.51 -3.81 0.46
C VAL A 135 -1.69 -4.64 0.96
N LEU A 136 -1.47 -5.93 1.13
CA LEU A 136 -2.39 -6.82 1.85
C LEU A 136 -1.83 -7.06 3.26
N THR A 137 -2.69 -6.90 4.27
CA THR A 137 -2.29 -7.08 5.68
C THR A 137 -3.32 -7.95 6.40
N GLU A 138 -2.88 -8.92 7.18
CA GLU A 138 -3.74 -9.63 8.12
C GLU A 138 -4.19 -8.70 9.25
N VAL A 139 -5.46 -8.78 9.65
CA VAL A 139 -6.01 -7.93 10.73
C VAL A 139 -5.41 -8.29 12.08
N GLY A 140 -4.97 -9.54 12.28
CA GLY A 140 -4.21 -9.94 13.48
C GLY A 140 -2.98 -9.05 13.71
N LEU A 141 -2.18 -8.83 12.66
CA LEU A 141 -1.02 -7.94 12.73
C LEU A 141 -1.40 -6.48 13.03
N LEU A 142 -2.50 -5.99 12.43
CA LEU A 142 -3.02 -4.63 12.74
C LEU A 142 -3.43 -4.51 14.20
N SER A 143 -4.07 -5.55 14.77
CA SER A 143 -4.47 -5.59 16.18
C SER A 143 -3.27 -5.55 17.12
N GLU A 144 -2.25 -6.37 16.86
CA GLU A 144 -1.01 -6.39 17.65
C GLU A 144 -0.30 -5.03 17.66
N VAL A 145 -0.22 -4.38 16.49
CA VAL A 145 0.33 -3.03 16.38
C VAL A 145 -0.52 -2.02 17.14
N TRP A 146 -1.85 -2.10 17.01
CA TRP A 146 -2.76 -1.20 17.71
C TRP A 146 -2.68 -1.34 19.22
N ASP A 147 -2.69 -2.56 19.72
CA ASP A 147 -2.65 -2.86 21.16
C ASP A 147 -1.33 -2.37 21.79
N ARG A 148 -0.24 -2.40 21.04
CA ARG A 148 1.08 -1.97 21.55
C ARG A 148 1.34 -0.48 21.46
N PHE A 149 0.79 0.20 20.44
CA PHE A 149 1.14 1.59 20.13
C PHE A 149 -0.04 2.57 20.14
N ASP A 150 -1.27 2.09 20.37
CA ASP A 150 -2.53 2.86 20.30
C ASP A 150 -2.72 3.58 18.95
N THR A 151 -2.05 3.10 17.92
CA THR A 151 -2.13 3.61 16.53
C THR A 151 -1.37 2.70 15.59
N CYS A 152 -1.86 2.52 14.35
CA CYS A 152 -1.08 1.89 13.29
C CYS A 152 -0.25 2.92 12.50
N PHE A 153 -0.86 4.02 12.08
CA PHE A 153 -0.34 4.91 11.03
C PHE A 153 0.02 6.33 11.49
N ARG A 154 0.07 6.63 12.79
CA ARG A 154 0.51 7.96 13.23
C ARG A 154 1.98 8.15 12.83
N PRO A 155 2.33 9.23 12.09
CA PRO A 155 3.71 9.57 11.80
C PRO A 155 4.54 9.73 13.07
N THR A 156 5.85 9.55 12.95
CA THR A 156 6.83 9.86 14.00
C THR A 156 7.71 11.03 13.54
N ASP A 157 8.60 11.48 14.39
CA ASP A 157 9.60 12.50 14.02
C ASP A 157 10.57 12.00 12.92
N SER A 158 10.69 10.66 12.79
CA SER A 158 11.62 10.02 11.85
C SER A 158 10.96 9.50 10.59
N TYR A 159 9.68 9.10 10.64
CA TYR A 159 8.99 8.41 9.55
C TYR A 159 7.63 9.03 9.24
N ALA A 160 7.32 9.14 7.94
CA ALA A 160 5.95 9.33 7.47
C ALA A 160 5.10 8.10 7.83
N GLU A 161 3.80 8.18 7.63
CA GLU A 161 2.82 7.22 8.16
C GLU A 161 3.03 5.78 7.71
N ASP A 162 3.45 5.56 6.47
CA ASP A 162 3.70 4.25 5.89
C ASP A 162 4.91 3.56 6.55
N LEU A 163 6.04 4.23 6.61
CA LEU A 163 7.24 3.69 7.25
C LEU A 163 7.13 3.67 8.78
N ALA A 164 6.38 4.59 9.38
CA ALA A 164 6.05 4.52 10.80
C ALA A 164 5.22 3.26 11.14
N PHE A 165 4.32 2.84 10.24
CA PHE A 165 3.61 1.58 10.38
C PHE A 165 4.56 0.38 10.21
N CYS A 166 5.43 0.39 9.20
CA CYS A 166 6.43 -0.66 9.00
C CYS A 166 7.36 -0.82 10.22
N ASP A 167 7.85 0.28 10.81
CA ASP A 167 8.65 0.24 12.04
C ASP A 167 7.86 -0.41 13.20
N ARG A 168 6.58 -0.07 13.36
CA ARG A 168 5.74 -0.69 14.40
C ARG A 168 5.54 -2.18 14.17
N VAL A 169 5.30 -2.60 12.93
CA VAL A 169 5.20 -4.02 12.56
C VAL A 169 6.48 -4.77 12.92
N LYS A 170 7.65 -4.26 12.57
CA LYS A 170 8.93 -4.87 12.97
C LYS A 170 9.08 -4.95 14.49
N ARG A 171 8.68 -3.92 15.21
CA ARG A 171 8.77 -3.86 16.68
C ARG A 171 7.77 -4.77 17.38
N THR A 172 6.67 -5.20 16.75
CA THR A 172 5.81 -6.28 17.27
C THR A 172 6.37 -7.67 16.97
N GLY A 173 7.41 -7.79 16.14
CA GLY A 173 7.97 -9.05 15.69
C GLY A 173 7.35 -9.56 14.39
N GLY A 174 6.45 -8.78 13.79
CA GLY A 174 5.85 -9.07 12.49
C GLY A 174 6.86 -8.94 11.33
N SER A 175 6.51 -9.50 10.19
CA SER A 175 7.34 -9.47 9.00
C SER A 175 6.63 -8.82 7.82
N ILE A 176 7.41 -8.11 6.99
CA ILE A 176 6.94 -7.43 5.78
C ILE A 176 7.59 -8.09 4.58
N TRP A 177 6.81 -8.38 3.56
CA TRP A 177 7.29 -9.04 2.36
C TRP A 177 6.91 -8.24 1.12
N CYS A 178 7.76 -8.28 0.10
CA CYS A 178 7.46 -7.76 -1.22
C CYS A 178 7.30 -8.94 -2.19
N ASP A 179 6.19 -8.97 -2.93
CA ASP A 179 6.03 -9.88 -4.06
C ASP A 179 6.33 -9.12 -5.37
N PRO A 180 7.47 -9.39 -6.03
CA PRO A 180 7.87 -8.69 -7.24
C PRO A 180 7.05 -9.09 -8.47
N SER A 181 6.23 -10.12 -8.41
CA SER A 181 5.30 -10.49 -9.48
C SER A 181 4.07 -9.57 -9.50
N VAL A 182 3.72 -8.99 -8.36
CA VAL A 182 2.62 -8.03 -8.20
C VAL A 182 3.12 -6.61 -8.50
N ARG A 183 2.79 -6.09 -9.68
CA ARG A 183 3.29 -4.80 -10.19
C ARG A 183 2.15 -3.84 -10.49
N PRO A 184 1.56 -3.21 -9.47
CA PRO A 184 0.53 -2.20 -9.69
C PRO A 184 1.14 -0.93 -10.30
N GLY A 185 0.39 -0.27 -11.18
CA GLY A 185 0.78 1.01 -11.74
C GLY A 185 0.43 2.17 -10.82
N HIS A 186 1.28 3.18 -10.75
CA HIS A 186 1.01 4.41 -10.00
C HIS A 186 0.72 5.54 -11.00
N ILE A 187 -0.45 6.16 -10.93
CA ILE A 187 -0.88 7.20 -11.85
C ILE A 187 -0.07 8.47 -11.57
N ALA A 188 0.73 8.87 -12.55
CA ALA A 188 1.50 10.11 -12.51
C ALA A 188 0.89 11.15 -13.47
N HIS A 189 0.66 12.36 -12.96
CA HIS A 189 0.32 13.50 -13.80
C HIS A 189 1.59 14.24 -14.16
N VAL A 190 1.94 14.23 -15.42
CA VAL A 190 3.11 14.96 -15.95
C VAL A 190 2.62 16.17 -16.72
N PRO A 191 3.08 17.40 -16.43
CA PRO A 191 2.76 18.54 -17.24
C PRO A 191 3.34 18.36 -18.66
N VAL A 192 2.49 18.62 -19.67
CA VAL A 192 2.88 18.59 -21.07
C VAL A 192 2.97 20.04 -21.56
N TYR A 193 4.11 20.42 -22.10
CA TYR A 193 4.36 21.76 -22.62
C TYR A 193 4.24 21.80 -24.14
N ALA A 194 3.90 22.96 -24.70
CA ALA A 194 3.90 23.17 -26.14
C ALA A 194 5.32 22.86 -26.71
N GLY A 195 5.39 21.90 -27.64
CA GLY A 195 6.68 21.39 -28.14
C GLY A 195 6.96 19.93 -27.82
N GLY A 196 6.06 19.28 -27.05
CA GLY A 196 6.10 17.82 -26.82
C GLY A 196 7.20 17.33 -25.87
N HIS A 197 7.84 18.22 -25.11
CA HIS A 197 8.84 17.82 -24.12
C HIS A 197 8.17 17.48 -22.79
N LEU A 198 8.37 16.24 -22.31
CA LEU A 198 8.09 15.87 -20.93
C LEU A 198 9.22 16.47 -20.06
N PHE A 199 8.86 17.11 -18.96
CA PHE A 199 9.86 17.52 -17.97
C PHE A 199 10.49 16.27 -17.33
N GLY A 200 11.80 16.09 -17.55
CA GLY A 200 12.55 15.01 -16.91
C GLY A 200 13.59 14.33 -17.78
N GLY A 201 13.98 14.93 -18.87
CA GLY A 201 15.10 14.45 -19.66
C GLY A 201 16.05 15.61 -19.98
N ASP A 202 17.25 15.45 -19.53
CA ASP A 202 18.48 16.10 -19.90
C ASP A 202 18.94 17.27 -19.03
N GLY A 203 19.93 16.91 -18.30
CA GLY A 203 20.94 17.63 -17.60
C GLY A 203 21.21 19.08 -17.98
N ALA A 204 21.21 19.92 -17.01
CA ALA A 204 22.15 21.00 -16.86
C ALA A 204 22.85 20.80 -15.51
#